data_8480b0bfe4722a12498cbecc6133ac31
#
_entry.id   8480b0bfe4722a12498cbecc6133ac31
#
_cell.length_a   1.000
_cell.length_b   1.000
_cell.length_c   1.000
_cell.angle_alpha   90.00
_cell.angle_beta   90.00
_cell.angle_gamma   90.00
#
_symmetry.space_group_name_H-M   'P 1'
#
loop_
_entity.id
_entity.type
_entity.pdbx_description
1 polymer ?
#
loop_
_entity_poly.entity_id
_entity_poly.type
_entity_poly.pdbx_seq_one_letter_code
_entity_poly.pdbx_strand_id
1 'polypeptide(L)'
;MKKRISMILVGSLLLTSFNDVKADLLKEQRDKIEAFSIGDSIMNSATGKESVKPVKLPQYYQSDARWGAKRYGISNMKETGCVPTALSMIISGLKENVTPVQVADYIYDTSMEMNMTFSGTSSFGAEIALDYWDLNYRTINSKEDLEIALKKGDVVYGAVGHGIFVRGYSTHAVVLSGYQNGKVHAVDPDNPERTNKWYSLDEIWNQRSMAPEDNVTGGAFIVVSK
;
A
#
# COMPACT_ATOMS: atom_id res chain seq x y z
N MET A 1 -31.05 -44.67 17.07
CA MET A 1 -29.80 -44.01 17.43
C MET A 1 -28.71 -44.12 16.38
N LYS A 2 -28.95 -43.82 15.06
CA LYS A 2 -27.95 -43.94 13.98
C LYS A 2 -27.81 -42.74 13.05
N LYS A 3 -28.28 -41.52 13.42
CA LYS A 3 -28.21 -40.33 12.55
C LYS A 3 -27.29 -39.19 13.06
N ARG A 4 -26.60 -39.33 14.19
CA ARG A 4 -25.75 -38.27 14.73
C ARG A 4 -24.25 -38.40 14.44
N ILE A 5 -23.79 -39.56 13.93
CA ILE A 5 -22.35 -39.80 13.69
C ILE A 5 -21.90 -39.25 12.32
N SER A 6 -22.81 -39.16 11.33
CA SER A 6 -22.47 -38.73 9.96
C SER A 6 -22.18 -37.23 9.84
N MET A 7 -22.72 -36.40 10.74
CA MET A 7 -22.57 -34.93 10.66
C MET A 7 -21.25 -34.42 11.23
N ILE A 8 -20.65 -35.16 12.18
CA ILE A 8 -19.36 -34.79 12.80
C ILE A 8 -18.19 -35.13 11.87
N LEU A 9 -18.30 -36.21 11.09
CA LEU A 9 -17.24 -36.61 10.15
C LEU A 9 -17.13 -35.65 8.95
N VAL A 10 -18.25 -35.14 8.45
CA VAL A 10 -18.25 -34.18 7.32
C VAL A 10 -17.70 -32.82 7.75
N GLY A 11 -17.99 -32.37 8.98
CA GLY A 11 -17.46 -31.12 9.52
C GLY A 11 -15.93 -31.17 9.75
N SER A 12 -15.39 -32.31 10.17
CA SER A 12 -13.93 -32.47 10.36
C SER A 12 -13.16 -32.55 9.06
N LEU A 13 -13.72 -33.19 8.02
CA LEU A 13 -13.09 -33.22 6.69
C LEU A 13 -13.09 -31.85 5.98
N LEU A 14 -14.15 -31.06 6.17
CA LEU A 14 -14.19 -29.69 5.60
C LEU A 14 -13.22 -28.75 6.31
N LEU A 15 -13.05 -28.88 7.62
CA LEU A 15 -12.09 -28.07 8.40
C LEU A 15 -10.63 -28.43 8.08
N THR A 16 -10.31 -29.69 7.84
CA THR A 16 -8.95 -30.11 7.42
C THR A 16 -8.63 -29.59 6.01
N SER A 17 -9.55 -29.74 5.05
CA SER A 17 -9.34 -29.22 3.69
C SER A 17 -9.18 -27.70 3.63
N PHE A 18 -9.87 -26.96 4.50
CA PHE A 18 -9.75 -25.49 4.58
C PHE A 18 -8.39 -25.06 5.17
N ASN A 19 -7.89 -25.80 6.17
CA ASN A 19 -6.57 -25.55 6.75
C ASN A 19 -5.44 -25.91 5.80
N ASP A 20 -5.59 -26.98 5.02
CA ASP A 20 -4.63 -27.40 4.03
C ASP A 20 -4.53 -26.39 2.87
N VAL A 21 -5.65 -25.91 2.34
CA VAL A 21 -5.70 -24.84 1.31
C VAL A 21 -5.08 -23.54 1.83
N LYS A 22 -5.35 -23.17 3.07
CA LYS A 22 -4.76 -21.97 3.68
C LYS A 22 -3.24 -22.13 3.89
N ALA A 23 -2.79 -23.33 4.27
CA ALA A 23 -1.37 -23.63 4.43
C ALA A 23 -0.63 -23.56 3.09
N ASP A 24 -1.23 -24.09 2.02
CA ASP A 24 -0.68 -24.05 0.66
C ASP A 24 -0.59 -22.62 0.11
N LEU A 25 -1.63 -21.81 0.31
CA LEU A 25 -1.62 -20.38 -0.06
C LEU A 25 -0.53 -19.59 0.69
N LEU A 26 -0.39 -19.83 1.99
CA LEU A 26 0.65 -19.18 2.79
C LEU A 26 2.06 -19.64 2.39
N LYS A 27 2.21 -20.87 1.96
CA LYS A 27 3.47 -21.40 1.44
C LYS A 27 3.81 -20.78 0.09
N GLU A 28 2.85 -20.71 -0.83
CA GLU A 28 3.02 -20.08 -2.14
C GLU A 28 3.41 -18.60 -2.02
N GLN A 29 2.76 -17.87 -1.12
CA GLN A 29 3.13 -16.47 -0.83
C GLN A 29 4.53 -16.35 -0.25
N ARG A 30 4.91 -17.26 0.66
CA ARG A 30 6.26 -17.29 1.24
C ARG A 30 7.32 -17.60 0.18
N ASP A 31 7.06 -18.58 -0.69
CA ASP A 31 7.97 -18.97 -1.77
C ASP A 31 8.12 -17.82 -2.80
N LYS A 32 7.06 -17.07 -3.09
CA LYS A 32 7.12 -15.85 -3.92
C LYS A 32 7.95 -14.73 -3.27
N ILE A 33 7.79 -14.52 -1.96
CA ILE A 33 8.57 -13.54 -1.20
C ILE A 33 10.06 -13.94 -1.17
N GLU A 34 10.35 -15.21 -0.97
CA GLU A 34 11.72 -15.72 -0.91
C GLU A 34 12.40 -15.67 -2.29
N ALA A 35 11.71 -16.05 -3.36
CA ALA A 35 12.18 -15.95 -4.74
C ALA A 35 12.45 -14.49 -5.15
N PHE A 36 11.57 -13.56 -4.73
CA PHE A 36 11.75 -12.13 -4.96
C PHE A 36 12.95 -11.60 -4.18
N SER A 37 13.12 -11.97 -2.91
CA SER A 37 14.25 -11.60 -2.05
C SER A 37 15.60 -12.08 -2.58
N ILE A 38 15.67 -13.31 -3.10
CA ILE A 38 16.90 -13.89 -3.69
C ILE A 38 17.25 -13.18 -4.99
N GLY A 39 16.27 -12.91 -5.85
CA GLY A 39 16.44 -12.13 -7.08
C GLY A 39 16.97 -10.73 -6.79
N ASP A 40 16.46 -10.09 -5.74
CA ASP A 40 16.88 -8.78 -5.26
C ASP A 40 18.31 -8.77 -4.71
N SER A 41 18.73 -9.78 -3.98
CA SER A 41 20.09 -9.88 -3.43
C SER A 41 21.15 -10.01 -4.51
N ILE A 42 20.86 -10.74 -5.59
CA ILE A 42 21.76 -10.93 -6.73
C ILE A 42 21.89 -9.64 -7.58
N MET A 43 20.79 -8.90 -7.75
CA MET A 43 20.79 -7.63 -8.50
C MET A 43 21.43 -6.48 -7.70
N ASN A 44 21.34 -6.48 -6.36
CA ASN A 44 21.87 -5.42 -5.49
C ASN A 44 23.40 -5.33 -5.44
N SER A 45 24.09 -6.40 -5.78
CA SER A 45 25.55 -6.40 -5.84
C SER A 45 26.14 -5.57 -7.00
N ALA A 46 25.32 -5.12 -7.95
CA ALA A 46 25.82 -4.58 -9.22
C ALA A 46 25.45 -3.14 -9.57
N THR A 47 24.42 -2.49 -8.98
CA THR A 47 24.00 -1.15 -9.44
C THR A 47 23.31 -0.28 -8.40
N GLY A 48 24.01 0.11 -7.35
CA GLY A 48 23.54 1.20 -6.49
C GLY A 48 23.66 2.55 -7.21
N LYS A 49 22.64 2.96 -7.98
CA LYS A 49 22.60 4.30 -8.55
C LYS A 49 22.45 5.32 -7.44
N GLU A 50 23.38 6.26 -7.31
CA GLU A 50 23.30 7.37 -6.35
C GLU A 50 22.16 8.35 -6.66
N SER A 51 21.62 8.29 -7.88
CA SER A 51 20.51 9.13 -8.31
C SER A 51 19.59 8.38 -9.28
N VAL A 52 18.30 8.37 -8.96
CA VAL A 52 17.21 7.82 -9.78
C VAL A 52 16.13 8.87 -9.91
N LYS A 53 15.70 9.18 -11.12
CA LYS A 53 14.64 10.15 -11.37
C LYS A 53 13.30 9.61 -10.85
N PRO A 54 12.42 10.50 -10.34
CA PRO A 54 11.06 10.12 -9.97
C PRO A 54 10.30 9.52 -11.17
N VAL A 55 9.45 8.55 -10.89
CA VAL A 55 8.49 8.02 -11.86
C VAL A 55 7.48 9.12 -12.17
N LYS A 56 7.13 9.27 -13.45
CA LYS A 56 6.11 10.24 -13.87
C LYS A 56 4.72 9.71 -13.49
N LEU A 57 4.12 10.29 -12.48
CA LEU A 57 2.78 9.98 -12.00
C LEU A 57 1.82 11.12 -12.34
N PRO A 58 0.52 10.84 -12.65
CA PRO A 58 -0.49 11.89 -12.65
C PRO A 58 -0.62 12.45 -11.24
N GLN A 59 -1.06 13.70 -11.14
CA GLN A 59 -1.23 14.34 -9.85
C GLN A 59 -2.71 14.51 -9.54
N TYR A 60 -3.16 13.85 -8.48
CA TYR A 60 -4.51 13.95 -7.96
C TYR A 60 -4.49 14.46 -6.52
N TYR A 61 -5.56 15.18 -6.13
CA TYR A 61 -5.77 15.63 -4.77
C TYR A 61 -7.09 15.06 -4.24
N GLN A 62 -7.09 14.54 -3.02
CA GLN A 62 -8.29 13.99 -2.38
C GLN A 62 -9.40 15.02 -2.20
N SER A 63 -9.04 16.31 -2.07
CA SER A 63 -9.97 17.44 -1.91
C SER A 63 -10.48 18.03 -3.23
N ASP A 64 -10.10 17.48 -4.40
CA ASP A 64 -10.55 17.96 -5.71
C ASP A 64 -12.10 18.00 -5.77
N ALA A 65 -12.66 19.12 -6.29
CA ALA A 65 -14.10 19.33 -6.34
C ALA A 65 -14.87 18.25 -7.13
N ARG A 66 -14.21 17.53 -8.03
CA ARG A 66 -14.80 16.42 -8.79
C ARG A 66 -15.21 15.24 -7.92
N TRP A 67 -14.56 15.02 -6.79
CA TRP A 67 -14.80 13.87 -5.92
C TRP A 67 -14.72 14.13 -4.42
N GLY A 68 -14.16 15.25 -3.97
CA GLY A 68 -13.91 15.51 -2.55
C GLY A 68 -15.14 15.36 -1.65
N ALA A 69 -16.33 15.73 -2.17
CA ALA A 69 -17.59 15.60 -1.43
C ALA A 69 -18.21 14.18 -1.45
N LYS A 70 -17.66 13.24 -2.26
CA LYS A 70 -18.22 11.89 -2.36
C LYS A 70 -18.04 11.14 -1.04
N ARG A 71 -19.16 10.61 -0.53
CA ARG A 71 -19.20 9.91 0.76
C ARG A 71 -18.87 8.44 0.63
N TYR A 72 -18.16 7.93 1.66
CA TYR A 72 -17.85 6.53 1.87
C TYR A 72 -18.01 6.25 3.38
N GLY A 73 -19.04 5.48 3.75
CA GLY A 73 -19.35 5.16 5.12
C GLY A 73 -19.47 6.40 6.02
N ILE A 74 -18.64 6.46 7.04
CA ILE A 74 -18.67 7.52 8.05
C ILE A 74 -17.99 8.82 7.61
N SER A 75 -17.31 8.87 6.43
CA SER A 75 -16.54 10.04 5.99
C SER A 75 -16.72 10.33 4.48
N ASN A 76 -15.82 11.09 3.87
CA ASN A 76 -15.80 11.45 2.46
C ASN A 76 -14.36 11.50 1.92
N MET A 77 -14.22 11.63 0.59
CA MET A 77 -12.90 11.65 -0.07
C MET A 77 -11.99 12.76 0.43
N LYS A 78 -12.52 13.96 0.65
CA LYS A 78 -11.71 15.10 1.11
C LYS A 78 -11.05 14.84 2.46
N GLU A 79 -11.77 14.21 3.38
CA GLU A 79 -11.30 13.98 4.75
C GLU A 79 -10.40 12.74 4.89
N THR A 80 -10.71 11.67 4.14
CA THR A 80 -10.10 10.35 4.34
C THR A 80 -9.67 9.63 3.06
N GLY A 81 -9.65 10.34 1.93
CA GLY A 81 -9.36 9.77 0.62
C GLY A 81 -7.87 9.71 0.25
N CYS A 82 -6.95 9.88 1.20
CA CYS A 82 -5.51 9.89 0.91
C CYS A 82 -5.03 8.57 0.28
N VAL A 83 -5.44 7.42 0.82
CA VAL A 83 -5.05 6.10 0.32
C VAL A 83 -5.54 5.87 -1.11
N PRO A 84 -6.86 5.91 -1.43
CA PRO A 84 -7.32 5.70 -2.79
C PRO A 84 -6.76 6.75 -3.77
N THR A 85 -6.47 7.98 -3.31
CA THR A 85 -5.84 8.99 -4.16
C THR A 85 -4.38 8.66 -4.45
N ALA A 86 -3.60 8.24 -3.46
CA ALA A 86 -2.22 7.80 -3.64
C ALA A 86 -2.14 6.58 -4.57
N LEU A 87 -2.98 5.57 -4.33
CA LEU A 87 -3.05 4.37 -5.16
C LEU A 87 -3.45 4.68 -6.61
N SER A 88 -4.42 5.58 -6.83
CA SER A 88 -4.80 5.97 -8.20
C SER A 88 -3.65 6.62 -8.98
N MET A 89 -2.79 7.39 -8.31
CA MET A 89 -1.58 7.94 -8.93
C MET A 89 -0.58 6.83 -9.28
N ILE A 90 -0.37 5.86 -8.38
CA ILE A 90 0.52 4.71 -8.60
C ILE A 90 0.01 3.86 -9.78
N ILE A 91 -1.25 3.42 -9.71
CA ILE A 91 -1.88 2.60 -10.75
C ILE A 91 -1.83 3.31 -12.11
N SER A 92 -2.18 4.60 -12.13
CA SER A 92 -2.15 5.39 -13.37
C SER A 92 -0.75 5.57 -13.95
N GLY A 93 0.27 5.63 -13.11
CA GLY A 93 1.66 5.74 -13.57
C GLY A 93 2.26 4.42 -14.04
N LEU A 94 1.79 3.30 -13.50
CA LEU A 94 2.38 1.98 -13.76
C LEU A 94 1.55 1.13 -14.73
N LYS A 95 0.24 1.21 -14.73
CA LYS A 95 -0.62 0.26 -15.44
C LYS A 95 -1.58 0.96 -16.41
N GLU A 96 -2.65 1.55 -15.89
CA GLU A 96 -3.73 2.15 -16.65
C GLU A 96 -4.33 3.36 -15.94
N ASN A 97 -4.89 4.29 -16.69
CA ASN A 97 -5.42 5.54 -16.11
C ASN A 97 -6.70 5.28 -15.29
N VAL A 98 -6.61 5.53 -13.99
CA VAL A 98 -7.73 5.41 -13.05
C VAL A 98 -7.84 6.66 -12.18
N THR A 99 -9.07 6.99 -11.79
CA THR A 99 -9.36 8.11 -10.90
C THR A 99 -9.36 7.68 -9.43
N PRO A 100 -9.16 8.61 -8.47
CA PRO A 100 -9.31 8.32 -7.04
C PRO A 100 -10.66 7.70 -6.67
N VAL A 101 -11.74 8.09 -7.37
CA VAL A 101 -13.07 7.55 -7.14
C VAL A 101 -13.18 6.08 -7.54
N GLN A 102 -12.60 5.68 -8.68
CA GLN A 102 -12.64 4.28 -9.11
C GLN A 102 -11.94 3.37 -8.11
N VAL A 103 -10.80 3.81 -7.57
CA VAL A 103 -10.08 3.06 -6.52
C VAL A 103 -10.89 3.01 -5.23
N ALA A 104 -11.43 4.16 -4.80
CA ALA A 104 -12.25 4.23 -3.59
C ALA A 104 -13.53 3.40 -3.69
N ASP A 105 -14.24 3.45 -4.82
CA ASP A 105 -15.44 2.64 -5.06
C ASP A 105 -15.11 1.15 -4.95
N TYR A 106 -14.03 0.72 -5.61
CA TYR A 106 -13.64 -0.69 -5.56
C TYR A 106 -13.35 -1.16 -4.13
N ILE A 107 -12.51 -0.45 -3.38
CA ILE A 107 -12.18 -0.82 -1.99
C ILE A 107 -13.44 -0.84 -1.12
N TYR A 108 -14.29 0.18 -1.24
CA TYR A 108 -15.50 0.33 -0.43
C TYR A 108 -16.56 -0.74 -0.72
N ASP A 109 -16.75 -1.07 -1.99
CA ASP A 109 -17.79 -2.02 -2.42
C ASP A 109 -17.38 -3.48 -2.20
N THR A 110 -16.05 -3.77 -2.11
CA THR A 110 -15.55 -5.15 -2.02
C THR A 110 -14.97 -5.52 -0.66
N SER A 111 -14.84 -4.55 0.26
CA SER A 111 -14.21 -4.80 1.56
C SER A 111 -14.80 -3.95 2.68
N MET A 112 -14.35 -4.20 3.91
CA MET A 112 -14.64 -3.38 5.11
C MET A 112 -13.50 -2.40 5.43
N GLU A 113 -12.53 -2.23 4.52
CA GLU A 113 -11.23 -1.61 4.79
C GLU A 113 -11.22 -0.09 4.56
N MET A 114 -12.36 0.51 4.20
CA MET A 114 -12.47 1.96 4.00
C MET A 114 -13.69 2.54 4.73
N ASN A 115 -13.43 3.40 5.73
CA ASN A 115 -14.46 4.20 6.43
C ASN A 115 -15.66 3.40 7.00
N MET A 116 -15.44 2.15 7.38
CA MET A 116 -16.48 1.30 7.96
C MET A 116 -16.34 1.22 9.49
N THR A 117 -15.27 0.61 9.97
CA THR A 117 -15.00 0.41 11.42
C THR A 117 -14.01 1.42 11.97
N PHE A 118 -13.26 2.09 11.10
CA PHE A 118 -12.30 3.16 11.40
C PHE A 118 -12.37 4.25 10.32
N SER A 119 -11.73 5.37 10.57
CA SER A 119 -11.65 6.49 9.62
C SER A 119 -10.42 6.32 8.72
N GLY A 120 -10.63 6.29 7.41
CA GLY A 120 -9.57 6.08 6.42
C GLY A 120 -9.64 4.72 5.75
N THR A 121 -8.52 4.29 5.19
CA THR A 121 -8.35 3.01 4.49
C THR A 121 -7.10 2.33 5.03
N SER A 122 -7.20 1.04 5.38
CA SER A 122 -6.07 0.25 5.91
C SER A 122 -5.04 -0.11 4.82
N SER A 123 -3.86 -0.59 5.26
CA SER A 123 -2.87 -1.17 4.34
C SER A 123 -3.41 -2.40 3.60
N PHE A 124 -4.29 -3.19 4.23
CA PHE A 124 -4.95 -4.30 3.56
C PHE A 124 -5.90 -3.82 2.46
N GLY A 125 -6.64 -2.73 2.68
CA GLY A 125 -7.43 -2.08 1.64
C GLY A 125 -6.58 -1.58 0.46
N ALA A 126 -5.36 -1.13 0.73
CA ALA A 126 -4.42 -0.78 -0.32
C ALA A 126 -3.99 -1.99 -1.15
N GLU A 127 -3.69 -3.13 -0.51
CA GLU A 127 -3.32 -4.37 -1.20
C GLU A 127 -4.47 -4.93 -2.05
N ILE A 128 -5.72 -4.91 -1.54
CA ILE A 128 -6.92 -5.27 -2.31
C ILE A 128 -7.01 -4.49 -3.63
N ALA A 129 -6.72 -3.21 -3.60
CA ALA A 129 -6.71 -2.41 -4.82
C ALA A 129 -5.54 -2.78 -5.74
N LEU A 130 -4.34 -2.98 -5.22
CA LEU A 130 -3.18 -3.37 -6.02
C LEU A 130 -3.37 -4.72 -6.71
N ASP A 131 -3.97 -5.69 -6.01
CA ASP A 131 -4.35 -7.00 -6.57
C ASP A 131 -5.35 -6.86 -7.72
N TYR A 132 -6.39 -6.04 -7.55
CA TYR A 132 -7.41 -5.85 -8.58
C TYR A 132 -6.85 -5.28 -9.89
N TRP A 133 -5.90 -4.34 -9.78
CA TRP A 133 -5.23 -3.77 -10.96
C TRP A 133 -4.01 -4.58 -11.39
N ASP A 134 -3.80 -5.79 -10.86
CA ASP A 134 -2.74 -6.73 -11.25
C ASP A 134 -1.37 -6.04 -11.24
N LEU A 135 -1.03 -5.43 -10.10
CA LEU A 135 0.28 -4.87 -9.79
C LEU A 135 1.03 -5.76 -8.80
N ASN A 136 2.32 -5.93 -9.02
CA ASN A 136 3.17 -6.61 -8.05
C ASN A 136 3.46 -5.68 -6.87
N TYR A 137 3.41 -6.22 -5.66
CA TYR A 137 3.72 -5.43 -4.47
C TYR A 137 4.36 -6.28 -3.36
N ARG A 138 5.05 -5.61 -2.46
CA ARG A 138 5.56 -6.19 -1.22
C ARG A 138 5.69 -5.14 -0.13
N THR A 139 5.50 -5.55 1.11
CA THR A 139 5.69 -4.69 2.28
C THR A 139 7.18 -4.47 2.58
N ILE A 140 7.54 -3.27 3.05
CA ILE A 140 8.88 -2.89 3.48
C ILE A 140 8.94 -2.86 5.02
N ASN A 141 9.98 -3.49 5.58
CA ASN A 141 10.20 -3.60 7.03
C ASN A 141 11.49 -2.93 7.51
N SER A 142 12.32 -2.43 6.60
CA SER A 142 13.56 -1.73 6.95
C SER A 142 13.77 -0.48 6.09
N LYS A 143 14.54 0.47 6.62
CA LYS A 143 14.95 1.66 5.87
C LYS A 143 15.84 1.30 4.68
N GLU A 144 16.67 0.31 4.85
CA GLU A 144 17.56 -0.24 3.84
C GLU A 144 16.76 -0.78 2.65
N ASP A 145 15.69 -1.52 2.90
CA ASP A 145 14.78 -2.02 1.85
C ASP A 145 14.08 -0.88 1.11
N LEU A 146 13.66 0.16 1.83
CA LEU A 146 13.08 1.36 1.22
C LEU A 146 14.08 2.04 0.29
N GLU A 147 15.33 2.21 0.74
CA GLU A 147 16.39 2.81 -0.06
C GLU A 147 16.70 1.97 -1.31
N ILE A 148 16.78 0.65 -1.15
CA ILE A 148 17.02 -0.29 -2.26
C ILE A 148 15.91 -0.20 -3.31
N ALA A 149 14.64 -0.22 -2.90
CA ALA A 149 13.51 -0.10 -3.81
C ALA A 149 13.55 1.22 -4.61
N LEU A 150 13.81 2.34 -3.93
CA LEU A 150 13.90 3.65 -4.58
C LEU A 150 15.10 3.76 -5.53
N LYS A 151 16.25 3.16 -5.20
CA LYS A 151 17.43 3.07 -6.06
C LYS A 151 17.22 2.19 -7.29
N LYS A 152 16.32 1.21 -7.21
CA LYS A 152 15.86 0.42 -8.38
C LYS A 152 14.93 1.21 -9.29
N GLY A 153 14.28 2.24 -8.78
CA GLY A 153 13.29 3.04 -9.49
C GLY A 153 11.85 2.58 -9.26
N ASP A 154 11.63 1.75 -8.25
CA ASP A 154 10.30 1.35 -7.84
C ASP A 154 9.50 2.53 -7.27
N VAL A 155 8.19 2.40 -7.27
CA VAL A 155 7.27 3.33 -6.61
C VAL A 155 6.88 2.73 -5.27
N VAL A 156 6.78 3.57 -4.25
CA VAL A 156 6.40 3.13 -2.91
C VAL A 156 5.16 3.90 -2.44
N TYR A 157 4.11 3.17 -2.09
CA TYR A 157 3.06 3.66 -1.23
C TYR A 157 3.60 3.76 0.20
N GLY A 158 3.37 4.89 0.88
CA GLY A 158 3.83 5.09 2.25
C GLY A 158 2.75 5.65 3.14
N ALA A 159 2.43 4.95 4.24
CA ALA A 159 1.63 5.49 5.32
C ALA A 159 2.56 6.18 6.33
N VAL A 160 2.32 7.47 6.58
CA VAL A 160 3.12 8.31 7.47
C VAL A 160 2.28 8.87 8.61
N GLY A 161 2.89 8.99 9.77
CA GLY A 161 2.32 9.60 10.97
C GLY A 161 2.79 11.03 11.18
N HIS A 162 2.84 11.44 12.45
CA HIS A 162 3.21 12.79 12.86
C HIS A 162 4.56 13.23 12.28
N GLY A 163 4.57 14.42 11.65
CA GLY A 163 5.78 14.98 11.06
C GLY A 163 5.50 15.98 9.94
N ILE A 164 6.21 15.83 8.82
CA ILE A 164 6.13 16.75 7.67
C ILE A 164 4.72 16.79 7.06
N PHE A 165 4.12 15.61 6.91
CA PHE A 165 2.85 15.45 6.19
C PHE A 165 1.63 15.54 7.11
N VAL A 166 1.80 15.21 8.39
CA VAL A 166 0.70 15.09 9.35
C VAL A 166 0.99 15.88 10.62
N ARG A 167 -0.01 16.62 11.11
CA ARG A 167 0.01 17.22 12.43
C ARG A 167 -0.93 16.45 13.37
N GLY A 168 -0.46 16.18 14.60
CA GLY A 168 -1.26 15.47 15.60
C GLY A 168 -1.13 13.94 15.49
N TYR A 169 -2.20 13.22 15.78
CA TYR A 169 -2.21 11.75 15.90
C TYR A 169 -2.79 11.02 14.69
N SER A 170 -3.18 11.76 13.66
CA SER A 170 -3.68 11.16 12.42
C SER A 170 -2.55 10.53 11.61
N THR A 171 -2.90 9.74 10.60
CA THR A 171 -2.00 9.20 9.60
C THR A 171 -2.36 9.73 8.21
N HIS A 172 -1.45 9.58 7.27
CA HIS A 172 -1.62 10.05 5.89
C HIS A 172 -0.89 9.14 4.91
N ALA A 173 -1.41 9.02 3.70
CA ALA A 173 -0.78 8.30 2.62
C ALA A 173 -0.01 9.25 1.70
N VAL A 174 1.22 8.85 1.31
CA VAL A 174 2.04 9.56 0.33
C VAL A 174 2.57 8.58 -0.71
N VAL A 175 2.95 9.08 -1.88
CA VAL A 175 3.65 8.30 -2.89
C VAL A 175 5.10 8.72 -2.93
N LEU A 176 6.02 7.76 -2.85
CA LEU A 176 7.46 7.96 -2.89
C LEU A 176 8.01 7.37 -4.19
N SER A 177 8.89 8.08 -4.86
CA SER A 177 9.61 7.57 -6.04
C SER A 177 10.87 8.39 -6.28
N GLY A 178 11.86 7.78 -6.95
CA GLY A 178 13.14 8.43 -7.18
C GLY A 178 14.01 8.53 -5.93
N TYR A 179 15.30 8.60 -6.14
CA TYR A 179 16.31 8.68 -5.08
C TYR A 179 17.42 9.64 -5.49
N GLN A 180 17.91 10.45 -4.56
CA GLN A 180 19.04 11.34 -4.81
C GLN A 180 19.80 11.62 -3.52
N ASN A 181 20.98 11.03 -3.35
CA ASN A 181 21.90 11.32 -2.24
C ASN A 181 21.19 11.32 -0.87
N GLY A 182 20.52 10.22 -0.50
CA GLY A 182 19.80 10.07 0.77
C GLY A 182 18.47 10.82 0.83
N LYS A 183 17.97 11.35 -0.29
CA LYS A 183 16.66 11.98 -0.40
C LYS A 183 15.74 11.17 -1.30
N VAL A 184 14.46 11.21 -0.99
CA VAL A 184 13.36 10.63 -1.77
C VAL A 184 12.40 11.71 -2.23
N HIS A 185 11.90 11.59 -3.44
CA HIS A 185 10.87 12.47 -3.96
C HIS A 185 9.50 11.97 -3.52
N ALA A 186 8.67 12.88 -2.98
CA ALA A 186 7.33 12.58 -2.49
C ALA A 186 6.25 13.34 -3.26
N VAL A 187 5.11 12.66 -3.46
CA VAL A 187 3.86 13.22 -3.96
C VAL A 187 2.80 13.06 -2.87
N ASP A 188 2.24 14.18 -2.45
CA ASP A 188 1.24 14.27 -1.38
C ASP A 188 -0.17 14.42 -2.00
N PRO A 189 -1.11 13.49 -1.78
CA PRO A 189 -2.47 13.56 -2.32
C PRO A 189 -3.36 14.61 -1.65
N ASP A 190 -2.90 15.28 -0.59
CA ASP A 190 -3.68 16.30 0.12
C ASP A 190 -3.14 17.71 -0.09
N ASN A 191 -1.83 17.90 -0.22
CA ASN A 191 -1.24 19.22 -0.17
C ASN A 191 -0.28 19.51 -1.33
N PRO A 192 -0.62 20.46 -2.24
CA PRO A 192 0.25 20.81 -3.35
C PRO A 192 1.58 21.45 -2.92
N GLU A 193 1.65 22.05 -1.74
CA GLU A 193 2.90 22.64 -1.25
C GLU A 193 3.90 21.61 -0.76
N ARG A 194 3.45 20.39 -0.41
CA ARG A 194 4.30 19.27 0.02
C ARG A 194 4.61 18.30 -1.10
N THR A 195 3.93 18.43 -2.22
CA THR A 195 4.05 17.56 -3.41
C THR A 195 5.24 17.94 -4.28
N ASN A 196 5.78 16.95 -5.02
CA ASN A 196 6.89 17.09 -5.95
C ASN A 196 8.15 17.70 -5.31
N LYS A 197 8.43 17.33 -4.06
CA LYS A 197 9.60 17.77 -3.31
C LYS A 197 10.47 16.60 -2.86
N TRP A 198 11.72 16.91 -2.60
CA TRP A 198 12.71 15.97 -2.09
C TRP A 198 12.84 16.10 -0.57
N TYR A 199 12.68 14.99 0.14
CA TYR A 199 12.78 14.90 1.59
C TYR A 199 13.89 13.94 1.98
N SER A 200 14.45 14.08 3.18
CA SER A 200 15.40 13.11 3.73
C SER A 200 14.74 11.73 3.86
N LEU A 201 15.41 10.69 3.38
CA LEU A 201 14.95 9.31 3.53
C LEU A 201 14.83 8.93 5.00
N ASP A 202 15.78 9.36 5.83
CA ASP A 202 15.75 9.14 7.29
C ASP A 202 14.53 9.79 7.92
N GLU A 203 14.21 11.01 7.50
CA GLU A 203 13.06 11.74 8.02
C GLU A 203 11.74 11.06 7.63
N ILE A 204 11.60 10.63 6.38
CA ILE A 204 10.45 9.85 5.91
C ILE A 204 10.31 8.53 6.68
N TRP A 205 11.39 7.79 6.83
CA TRP A 205 11.38 6.52 7.56
C TRP A 205 11.00 6.69 9.03
N ASN A 206 11.54 7.71 9.69
CA ASN A 206 11.25 8.00 11.09
C ASN A 206 9.80 8.45 11.33
N GLN A 207 9.12 8.97 10.30
CA GLN A 207 7.72 9.38 10.33
C GLN A 207 6.76 8.29 9.81
N ARG A 208 7.23 7.07 9.56
CA ARG A 208 6.33 5.98 9.16
C ARG A 208 5.22 5.80 10.18
N SER A 209 4.02 5.49 9.70
CA SER A 209 2.89 5.26 10.58
C SER A 209 3.11 4.06 11.49
N MET A 210 2.71 4.22 12.74
CA MET A 210 2.66 3.15 13.75
C MET A 210 1.21 2.74 14.08
N ALA A 211 0.23 3.31 13.36
CA ALA A 211 -1.17 2.95 13.55
C ALA A 211 -1.42 1.49 13.13
N PRO A 212 -2.22 0.73 13.89
CA PRO A 212 -2.48 -0.68 13.56
C PRO A 212 -3.04 -0.87 12.15
N GLU A 213 -3.93 0.00 11.70
CA GLU A 213 -4.59 -0.06 10.41
C GLU A 213 -3.60 0.08 9.25
N ASP A 214 -2.54 0.85 9.41
CA ASP A 214 -1.49 1.05 8.41
C ASP A 214 -0.44 -0.08 8.40
N ASN A 215 -0.48 -0.98 9.38
CA ASN A 215 0.48 -2.06 9.57
C ASN A 215 -0.15 -3.46 9.55
N VAL A 216 -1.41 -3.60 9.12
CA VAL A 216 -2.13 -4.89 9.08
C VAL A 216 -1.37 -5.92 8.24
N THR A 217 -0.72 -5.49 7.17
CA THR A 217 0.00 -6.34 6.23
C THR A 217 1.51 -6.42 6.51
N GLY A 218 1.92 -5.99 7.70
CA GLY A 218 3.28 -6.18 8.21
C GLY A 218 4.19 -4.96 8.12
N GLY A 219 3.71 -3.81 7.63
CA GLY A 219 4.47 -2.56 7.60
C GLY A 219 3.72 -1.41 6.94
N ALA A 220 4.17 -0.19 7.22
CA ALA A 220 3.53 1.04 6.75
C ALA A 220 3.90 1.43 5.30
N PHE A 221 4.88 0.77 4.68
CA PHE A 221 5.32 1.05 3.31
C PHE A 221 5.18 -0.19 2.44
N ILE A 222 4.70 0.03 1.20
CA ILE A 222 4.48 -1.01 0.20
C ILE A 222 5.20 -0.60 -1.09
N VAL A 223 6.19 -1.40 -1.52
CA VAL A 223 6.79 -1.28 -2.86
C VAL A 223 5.79 -1.76 -3.89
N VAL A 224 5.65 -1.01 -4.98
CA VAL A 224 4.76 -1.36 -6.08
C VAL A 224 5.53 -1.34 -7.40
N SER A 225 5.33 -2.37 -8.21
CA SER A 225 5.92 -2.51 -9.55
C SER A 225 4.93 -3.12 -10.55
N LYS A 226 5.29 -3.10 -11.82
CA LYS A 226 4.49 -3.74 -12.89
C LYS A 226 4.58 -5.25 -12.82
#